data_d7fb952102abbc2dccd6bd0778374a9d
#
_entry.id   d7fb952102abbc2dccd6bd0778374a9d
#
_cell.length_a   1.000
_cell.length_b   1.000
_cell.length_c   1.000
_cell.angle_alpha   90.00
_cell.angle_beta   90.00
_cell.angle_gamma   90.00
#
_symmetry.space_group_name_H-M   'P 1'
#
loop_
_entity.id
_entity.type
_entity.pdbx_description
1 polymer ?
#
loop_
_entity_poly.entity_id
_entity_poly.type
_entity_poly.pdbx_seq_one_letter_code
_entity_poly.pdbx_strand_id
1 'polypeptide(L)'
;AKSIYLMSKQILERHNGNVPRTFEELEKLPGVGHKTASVVMSQGFGYPAFAVDTHIHRLAQRWGLTSGKNVVQTEKDLKRIFPKKTWSKLHLQIIFFGREYCKARDCYGLTCRICTTCYPNRKKAVITKKA
;
A
#
# COMPACT_ATOMS: atom_id res chain seq x y z
N ALA A 1 -10.98 -13.11 14.08
CA ALA A 1 -11.75 -14.36 13.85
C ALA A 1 -13.11 -14.10 13.23
N LYS A 2 -13.98 -13.24 13.80
CA LYS A 2 -15.36 -13.02 13.31
C LYS A 2 -15.43 -12.60 11.83
N SER A 3 -14.60 -11.65 11.40
CA SER A 3 -14.60 -11.18 9.99
C SER A 3 -14.18 -12.27 9.02
N ILE A 4 -13.22 -13.12 9.38
CA ILE A 4 -12.77 -14.24 8.52
C ILE A 4 -13.91 -15.25 8.35
N TYR A 5 -14.55 -15.64 9.44
CA TYR A 5 -15.71 -16.55 9.39
C TYR A 5 -16.84 -16.03 8.50
N LEU A 6 -17.25 -14.77 8.73
CA LEU A 6 -18.34 -14.15 7.95
C LEU A 6 -17.97 -13.97 6.48
N MET A 7 -16.73 -13.60 6.18
CA MET A 7 -16.21 -13.51 4.80
C MET A 7 -16.25 -14.85 4.11
N SER A 8 -15.73 -15.91 4.74
CA SER A 8 -15.75 -17.27 4.18
C SER A 8 -17.17 -17.76 3.91
N LYS A 9 -18.09 -17.52 4.84
CA LYS A 9 -19.51 -17.83 4.68
C LYS A 9 -20.10 -17.11 3.48
N GLN A 10 -19.88 -15.81 3.33
CA GLN A 10 -20.38 -15.03 2.19
C GLN A 10 -19.77 -15.48 0.86
N ILE A 11 -18.49 -15.84 0.82
CA ILE A 11 -17.85 -16.39 -0.39
C ILE A 11 -18.54 -17.69 -0.81
N LEU A 12 -18.84 -18.58 0.13
CA LEU A 12 -19.57 -19.82 -0.18
C LEU A 12 -21.00 -19.55 -0.68
N GLU A 13 -21.77 -18.73 0.03
CA GLU A 13 -23.19 -18.51 -0.23
C GLU A 13 -23.47 -17.64 -1.45
N ARG A 14 -22.65 -16.60 -1.70
CA ARG A 14 -22.91 -15.60 -2.74
C ARG A 14 -22.00 -15.70 -3.96
N HIS A 15 -20.87 -16.37 -3.83
CA HIS A 15 -19.86 -16.48 -4.88
C HIS A 15 -19.47 -17.94 -5.21
N ASN A 16 -20.31 -18.92 -4.80
CA ASN A 16 -20.09 -20.34 -5.06
C ASN A 16 -18.69 -20.83 -4.66
N GLY A 17 -18.16 -20.34 -3.54
CA GLY A 17 -16.82 -20.69 -3.06
C GLY A 17 -15.65 -20.02 -3.81
N ASN A 18 -15.92 -19.16 -4.78
CA ASN A 18 -14.88 -18.44 -5.52
C ASN A 18 -14.65 -17.04 -4.98
N VAL A 19 -13.39 -16.61 -4.93
CA VAL A 19 -13.06 -15.24 -4.54
C VAL A 19 -13.52 -14.27 -5.64
N PRO A 20 -14.30 -13.21 -5.30
CA PRO A 20 -14.74 -12.23 -6.28
C PRO A 20 -13.57 -11.56 -7.01
N ARG A 21 -13.78 -11.18 -8.27
CA ARG A 21 -12.75 -10.60 -9.14
C ARG A 21 -12.98 -9.10 -9.45
N THR A 22 -13.79 -8.43 -8.65
CA THR A 22 -14.02 -7.00 -8.78
C THR A 22 -13.80 -6.30 -7.45
N PHE A 23 -13.36 -5.04 -7.50
CA PHE A 23 -13.19 -4.23 -6.29
C PHE A 23 -14.49 -4.10 -5.51
N GLU A 24 -15.58 -3.83 -6.22
CA GLU A 24 -16.90 -3.65 -5.62
C GLU A 24 -17.35 -4.88 -4.81
N GLU A 25 -17.20 -6.07 -5.34
CA GLU A 25 -17.61 -7.30 -4.66
C GLU A 25 -16.65 -7.66 -3.52
N LEU A 26 -15.35 -7.45 -3.71
CA LEU A 26 -14.35 -7.67 -2.66
C LEU A 26 -14.58 -6.76 -1.46
N GLU A 27 -14.83 -5.47 -1.69
CA GLU A 27 -15.02 -4.48 -0.62
C GLU A 27 -16.35 -4.65 0.14
N LYS A 28 -17.31 -5.41 -0.40
CA LYS A 28 -18.53 -5.82 0.32
C LYS A 28 -18.28 -6.97 1.32
N LEU A 29 -17.15 -7.67 1.20
CA LEU A 29 -16.84 -8.76 2.12
C LEU A 29 -16.40 -8.24 3.49
N PRO A 30 -16.84 -8.88 4.59
CA PRO A 30 -16.48 -8.49 5.94
C PRO A 30 -14.96 -8.48 6.18
N GLY A 31 -14.42 -7.33 6.60
CA GLY A 31 -13.00 -7.15 6.86
C GLY A 31 -12.13 -6.88 5.63
N VAL A 32 -12.74 -6.73 4.46
CA VAL A 32 -12.05 -6.36 3.21
C VAL A 32 -12.30 -4.89 2.92
N GLY A 33 -11.26 -4.08 3.09
CA GLY A 33 -11.25 -2.68 2.66
C GLY A 33 -10.49 -2.52 1.35
N HIS A 34 -10.43 -1.28 0.84
CA HIS A 34 -9.77 -0.95 -0.44
C HIS A 34 -8.34 -1.48 -0.56
N LYS A 35 -7.53 -1.38 0.51
CA LYS A 35 -6.16 -1.90 0.54
C LYS A 35 -6.13 -3.42 0.33
N THR A 36 -6.99 -4.16 1.03
CA THR A 36 -7.05 -5.63 0.91
C THR A 36 -7.56 -6.04 -0.47
N ALA A 37 -8.61 -5.41 -0.97
CA ALA A 37 -9.11 -5.63 -2.33
C ALA A 37 -8.02 -5.35 -3.38
N SER A 38 -7.25 -4.26 -3.25
CA SER A 38 -6.13 -3.94 -4.14
C SER A 38 -5.05 -5.01 -4.14
N VAL A 39 -4.73 -5.59 -2.98
CA VAL A 39 -3.76 -6.69 -2.88
C VAL A 39 -4.29 -7.95 -3.56
N VAL A 40 -5.54 -8.34 -3.31
CA VAL A 40 -6.17 -9.50 -3.94
C VAL A 40 -6.22 -9.35 -5.46
N MET A 41 -6.67 -8.20 -5.95
CA MET A 41 -6.74 -7.91 -7.39
C MET A 41 -5.34 -7.93 -8.03
N SER A 42 -4.35 -7.36 -7.38
CA SER A 42 -2.99 -7.24 -7.90
C SER A 42 -2.23 -8.58 -7.83
N GLN A 43 -2.18 -9.22 -6.68
CA GLN A 43 -1.36 -10.41 -6.46
C GLN A 43 -2.10 -11.71 -6.82
N GLY A 44 -3.41 -11.74 -6.65
CA GLY A 44 -4.23 -12.92 -6.95
C GLY A 44 -4.68 -12.99 -8.41
N PHE A 45 -5.04 -11.86 -8.99
CA PHE A 45 -5.63 -11.81 -10.33
C PHE A 45 -4.80 -11.06 -11.38
N GLY A 46 -3.63 -10.56 -11.02
CA GLY A 46 -2.74 -9.84 -11.94
C GLY A 46 -3.28 -8.47 -12.40
N TYR A 47 -4.34 -7.96 -11.78
CA TYR A 47 -4.88 -6.64 -12.11
C TYR A 47 -3.93 -5.54 -11.60
N PRO A 48 -3.57 -4.55 -12.41
CA PRO A 48 -2.67 -3.49 -11.98
C PRO A 48 -3.33 -2.59 -10.94
N ALA A 49 -3.00 -2.81 -9.68
CA ALA A 49 -3.43 -1.99 -8.54
C ALA A 49 -2.22 -1.58 -7.69
N PHE A 50 -2.30 -0.40 -7.09
CA PHE A 50 -1.28 0.10 -6.17
C PHE A 50 -1.85 0.13 -4.76
N ALA A 51 -1.70 -0.97 -4.02
CA ALA A 51 -2.18 -1.05 -2.64
C ALA A 51 -1.30 -0.20 -1.72
N VAL A 52 -1.87 0.84 -1.13
CA VAL A 52 -1.13 1.69 -0.18
C VAL A 52 -1.36 1.22 1.25
N ASP A 53 -0.30 0.76 1.89
CA ASP A 53 -0.28 0.42 3.31
C ASP A 53 0.48 1.49 4.13
N THR A 54 0.63 1.24 5.43
CA THR A 54 1.34 2.15 6.34
C THR A 54 2.82 2.33 5.96
N HIS A 55 3.47 1.31 5.39
CA HIS A 55 4.85 1.41 4.92
C HIS A 55 4.94 2.31 3.70
N ILE A 56 4.12 2.06 2.69
CA ILE A 56 4.11 2.84 1.45
C ILE A 56 3.74 4.29 1.74
N HIS A 57 2.70 4.53 2.54
CA HIS A 57 2.29 5.89 2.92
C HIS A 57 3.41 6.67 3.62
N ARG A 58 4.13 6.02 4.55
CA ARG A 58 5.27 6.60 5.24
C ARG A 58 6.44 6.89 4.30
N LEU A 59 6.83 5.92 3.48
CA LEU A 59 7.98 6.07 2.59
C LEU A 59 7.72 7.10 1.50
N ALA A 60 6.53 7.11 0.91
CA ALA A 60 6.15 8.10 -0.09
C ALA A 60 6.26 9.54 0.43
N GLN A 61 5.91 9.77 1.71
CA GLN A 61 6.13 11.07 2.35
C GLN A 61 7.62 11.37 2.55
N ARG A 62 8.40 10.40 3.05
CA ARG A 62 9.85 10.57 3.26
C ARG A 62 10.61 10.85 1.97
N TRP A 63 10.15 10.26 0.87
CA TRP A 63 10.75 10.44 -0.45
C TRP A 63 10.17 11.63 -1.24
N GLY A 64 9.20 12.35 -0.67
CA GLY A 64 8.61 13.52 -1.33
C GLY A 64 7.69 13.19 -2.50
N LEU A 65 7.20 11.96 -2.59
CA LEU A 65 6.31 11.51 -3.66
C LEU A 65 4.85 11.89 -3.43
N THR A 66 4.50 12.27 -2.22
CA THR A 66 3.14 12.67 -1.81
C THR A 66 3.18 13.68 -0.68
N SER A 67 2.15 14.51 -0.57
CA SER A 67 1.93 15.38 0.59
C SER A 67 1.54 14.61 1.86
N GLY A 68 1.17 13.34 1.73
CA GLY A 68 0.75 12.49 2.83
C GLY A 68 -0.56 12.94 3.50
N LYS A 69 -1.45 13.64 2.78
CA LYS A 69 -2.76 14.06 3.31
C LYS A 69 -3.54 12.88 3.88
N ASN A 70 -3.63 11.81 3.12
CA ASN A 70 -4.21 10.51 3.48
C ASN A 70 -3.73 9.44 2.50
N VAL A 71 -4.13 8.18 2.73
CA VAL A 71 -3.74 7.05 1.86
C VAL A 71 -4.32 7.15 0.44
N VAL A 72 -5.52 7.71 0.29
CA VAL A 72 -6.16 7.91 -1.03
C VAL A 72 -5.36 8.88 -1.88
N GLN A 73 -4.91 9.99 -1.29
CA GLN A 73 -4.05 10.94 -1.98
C GLN A 73 -2.70 10.32 -2.34
N THR A 74 -2.11 9.56 -1.43
CA THR A 74 -0.85 8.85 -1.68
C THR A 74 -0.98 7.87 -2.85
N GLU A 75 -2.07 7.10 -2.92
CA GLU A 75 -2.34 6.19 -4.04
C GLU A 75 -2.44 6.94 -5.37
N LYS A 76 -3.18 8.05 -5.41
CA LYS A 76 -3.30 8.91 -6.61
C LYS A 76 -1.96 9.45 -7.06
N ASP A 77 -1.14 9.96 -6.13
CA ASP A 77 0.16 10.52 -6.42
C ASP A 77 1.11 9.45 -6.99
N LEU A 78 1.17 8.29 -6.37
CA LEU A 78 2.02 7.18 -6.82
C LEU A 78 1.58 6.63 -8.19
N LYS A 79 0.28 6.49 -8.43
CA LYS A 79 -0.27 6.08 -9.73
C LYS A 79 0.02 7.08 -10.85
N ARG A 80 0.11 8.36 -10.54
CA ARG A 80 0.50 9.41 -11.48
C ARG A 80 1.99 9.37 -11.82
N ILE A 81 2.83 9.07 -10.84
CA ILE A 81 4.30 9.09 -10.97
C ILE A 81 4.81 7.82 -11.68
N PHE A 82 4.28 6.66 -11.34
CA PHE A 82 4.79 5.38 -11.79
C PHE A 82 3.93 4.76 -12.90
N PRO A 83 4.56 4.16 -13.94
CA PRO A 83 3.84 3.46 -14.98
C PRO A 83 2.99 2.31 -14.45
N LYS A 84 1.76 2.17 -14.95
CA LYS A 84 0.78 1.17 -14.51
C LYS A 84 1.34 -0.26 -14.43
N LYS A 85 2.17 -0.66 -15.38
CA LYS A 85 2.80 -1.98 -15.44
C LYS A 85 3.74 -2.30 -14.28
N THR A 86 4.19 -1.27 -13.53
CA THR A 86 5.12 -1.42 -12.41
C THR A 86 4.43 -1.50 -11.03
N TRP A 87 3.15 -1.16 -10.94
CA TRP A 87 2.48 -0.94 -9.66
C TRP A 87 2.51 -2.16 -8.73
N SER A 88 2.17 -3.34 -9.24
CA SER A 88 2.14 -4.58 -8.45
C SER A 88 3.52 -4.98 -7.91
N LYS A 89 4.56 -4.83 -8.73
CA LYS A 89 5.95 -5.12 -8.32
C LYS A 89 6.47 -4.06 -7.34
N LEU A 90 6.23 -2.80 -7.66
CA LEU A 90 6.72 -1.66 -6.88
C LEU A 90 6.10 -1.62 -5.48
N HIS A 91 4.82 -1.96 -5.37
CA HIS A 91 4.14 -2.14 -4.09
C HIS A 91 4.94 -3.06 -3.14
N LEU A 92 5.31 -4.26 -3.59
CA LEU A 92 6.07 -5.19 -2.78
C LEU A 92 7.49 -4.67 -2.47
N GLN A 93 8.17 -4.11 -3.46
CA GLN A 93 9.52 -3.58 -3.28
C GLN A 93 9.57 -2.46 -2.24
N ILE A 94 8.61 -1.55 -2.25
CA ILE A 94 8.54 -0.46 -1.27
C ILE A 94 8.26 -1.01 0.14
N ILE A 95 7.39 -2.01 0.27
CA ILE A 95 7.11 -2.63 1.57
C ILE A 95 8.36 -3.29 2.15
N PHE A 96 9.04 -4.12 1.35
CA PHE A 96 10.27 -4.79 1.80
C PHE A 96 11.36 -3.79 2.17
N PHE A 97 11.58 -2.79 1.32
CA PHE A 97 12.53 -1.71 1.62
C PHE A 97 12.17 -0.97 2.92
N GLY A 98 10.89 -0.71 3.14
CA GLY A 98 10.39 -0.04 4.33
C GLY A 98 10.53 -0.83 5.61
N ARG A 99 10.50 -2.16 5.52
CA ARG A 99 10.71 -3.06 6.66
C ARG A 99 12.17 -3.19 7.03
N GLU A 100 13.03 -3.23 6.05
CA GLU A 100 14.44 -3.55 6.25
C GLU A 100 15.33 -2.31 6.39
N TYR A 101 15.21 -1.35 5.48
CA TYR A 101 16.14 -0.21 5.37
C TYR A 101 15.56 1.13 5.82
N CYS A 102 14.26 1.35 5.66
CA CYS A 102 13.62 2.62 6.01
C CYS A 102 12.55 2.43 7.08
N LYS A 103 12.97 1.90 8.23
CA LYS A 103 12.09 1.58 9.35
C LYS A 103 11.42 2.83 9.93
N ALA A 104 10.27 2.61 10.62
CA ALA A 104 9.49 3.72 11.18
C ALA A 104 10.27 4.52 12.21
N ARG A 105 11.06 3.84 13.07
CA ARG A 105 11.74 4.43 14.22
C ARG A 105 13.24 4.67 14.04
N ASP A 106 13.83 4.28 12.91
CA ASP A 106 15.28 4.40 12.72
C ASP A 106 15.66 5.44 11.68
N CYS A 107 15.05 5.40 10.49
CA CYS A 107 15.49 6.20 9.37
C CYS A 107 15.03 7.66 9.43
N TYR A 108 13.77 7.92 9.81
CA TYR A 108 13.16 9.26 9.85
C TYR A 108 13.36 10.10 8.58
N GLY A 109 13.68 9.45 7.45
CA GLY A 109 13.98 10.11 6.19
C GLY A 109 15.42 10.64 6.07
N LEU A 110 16.34 10.20 6.93
CA LEU A 110 17.71 10.75 7.04
C LEU A 110 18.81 9.76 6.67
N THR A 111 18.64 8.47 6.92
CA THR A 111 19.77 7.53 6.95
C THR A 111 19.78 6.47 5.85
N CYS A 112 18.62 6.02 5.35
CA CYS A 112 18.62 4.98 4.33
C CYS A 112 19.06 5.53 2.97
N ARG A 113 19.60 4.65 2.13
CA ARG A 113 20.14 4.98 0.81
C ARG A 113 19.19 5.85 -0.04
N ILE A 114 17.92 5.52 -0.12
CA ILE A 114 16.97 6.31 -0.93
C ILE A 114 16.78 7.71 -0.33
N CYS A 115 16.60 7.82 1.00
CA CYS A 115 16.42 9.11 1.65
C CYS A 115 17.63 10.02 1.49
N THR A 116 18.84 9.48 1.61
CA THR A 116 20.09 10.26 1.44
C THR A 116 20.34 10.61 -0.02
N THR A 117 19.95 9.74 -0.97
CA THR A 117 20.07 10.05 -2.40
C THR A 117 19.07 11.12 -2.84
N CYS A 118 17.81 11.00 -2.42
CA CYS A 118 16.77 11.99 -2.79
C CYS A 118 16.97 13.34 -2.10
N TYR A 119 17.51 13.33 -0.88
CA TYR A 119 17.66 14.54 -0.04
C TYR A 119 18.99 14.55 0.71
N PRO A 120 20.14 14.70 0.01
CA PRO A 120 21.47 14.58 0.62
C PRO A 120 21.73 15.64 1.72
N ASN A 121 21.09 16.79 1.64
CA ASN A 121 21.27 17.90 2.58
C ASN A 121 20.20 17.95 3.68
N ARG A 122 19.36 16.94 3.80
CA ARG A 122 18.30 16.91 4.82
C ARG A 122 18.90 16.69 6.21
N LYS A 123 18.70 17.66 7.10
CA LYS A 123 19.17 17.60 8.50
C LYS A 123 18.05 17.35 9.51
N LYS A 124 16.78 17.56 9.10
CA LYS A 124 15.63 17.41 10.00
C LYS A 124 14.84 16.15 9.67
N ALA A 125 14.42 15.45 10.72
CA ALA A 125 13.55 14.27 10.60
C ALA A 125 12.23 14.61 9.89
N VAL A 126 11.77 13.70 9.04
CA VAL A 126 10.45 13.83 8.40
C VAL A 126 9.39 13.22 9.32
N ILE A 127 8.53 14.07 9.84
CA ILE A 127 7.35 13.65 10.60
C ILE A 127 6.27 13.25 9.59
N THR A 128 5.99 11.96 9.51
CA THR A 128 4.99 11.44 8.57
C THR A 128 3.61 11.35 9.22
N LYS A 129 2.58 11.69 8.45
CA LYS A 129 1.19 11.48 8.87
C LYS A 129 0.88 9.99 8.85
N LYS A 130 0.02 9.55 9.75
CA LYS A 130 -0.45 8.16 9.79
C LYS A 130 -1.35 7.85 8.58
N ALA A 131 -1.34 6.58 8.19
CA ALA A 131 -2.24 6.05 7.17
C ALA A 131 -3.67 5.99 7.68
#